data_1eda9c6054873a15f496e8bfdbe5b9d6
#
_entry.id   1eda9c6054873a15f496e8bfdbe5b9d6
#
_cell.length_a   1.000
_cell.length_b   1.000
_cell.length_c   1.000
_cell.angle_alpha   90.00
_cell.angle_beta   90.00
_cell.angle_gamma   90.00
#
_symmetry.space_group_name_H-M   'P 1'
#
loop_
_entity.id
_entity.type
_entity.pdbx_description
1 polymer ?
#
loop_
_entity_poly.entity_id
_entity_poly.type
_entity_poly.pdbx_seq_one_letter_code
_entity_poly.pdbx_strand_id
1 'polypeptide(L)'
;MAKRIITTEFAEEDVKIENHLRPQLLKDYIGQQKVKETLSIYIEAARQREEPLDHVLFYGPPGLGKTTLAGIIANEMGVKMKVTSGPAIEKPGEIAAILNNLSEGDVLFIDEIHRLNRQVEEVLYPAMEDFAIDIVIGKGAAARSIRLDLPKFTLVGATTRAGLLTAPLRDRFGVVSRLEFYSTQDLMTIIRRSAEVLHVKIDERGAEELARRSRGTPRLANRLLKRVRDYAQVCHDGVITLQVANEALDLLDVDKYGLDQSDRNILLTMMNKFRGGPVGLDTLAAALGEDSGTLEEVYEPYLIKNGFIQRTPRGRVVTELARAHCGIPADAS
;
A
#
# COMPACT_ATOMS: atom_id res chain seq x y z
N MET A 1 17.18 -16.69 15.52
CA MET A 1 16.03 -16.18 14.75
C MET A 1 16.47 -14.90 14.07
N ALA A 2 16.73 -14.92 12.76
CA ALA A 2 17.07 -13.73 12.01
C ALA A 2 15.85 -12.82 11.97
N LYS A 3 15.96 -11.62 12.56
CA LYS A 3 14.91 -10.60 12.52
C LYS A 3 14.68 -10.22 11.06
N ARG A 4 13.47 -10.43 10.55
CA ARG A 4 13.03 -10.04 9.21
C ARG A 4 13.38 -8.56 8.96
N ILE A 5 14.31 -8.29 8.06
CA ILE A 5 14.75 -6.93 7.71
C ILE A 5 13.70 -6.26 6.80
N ILE A 6 12.89 -7.08 6.13
CA ILE A 6 11.77 -6.66 5.29
C ILE A 6 10.46 -7.14 5.91
N THR A 7 10.14 -6.72 7.13
CA THR A 7 8.80 -6.93 7.71
C THR A 7 7.90 -5.75 7.38
N THR A 8 6.62 -6.03 7.19
CA THR A 8 5.56 -5.02 7.13
C THR A 8 5.27 -4.38 8.50
N GLU A 9 5.88 -4.87 9.57
CA GLU A 9 5.75 -4.30 10.92
C GLU A 9 6.67 -3.09 11.10
N PHE A 10 6.08 -1.98 11.52
CA PHE A 10 6.75 -0.69 11.72
C PHE A 10 7.38 -0.60 13.11
N ALA A 11 8.65 -0.17 13.16
CA ALA A 11 9.16 0.49 14.36
C ALA A 11 8.61 1.94 14.40
N GLU A 12 8.24 2.46 15.57
CA GLU A 12 7.67 3.82 15.73
C GLU A 12 8.56 4.93 15.14
N GLU A 13 9.88 4.73 15.15
CA GLU A 13 10.85 5.65 14.53
C GLU A 13 10.78 5.65 13.01
N ASP A 14 10.49 4.51 12.38
CA ASP A 14 10.34 4.41 10.93
C ASP A 14 9.09 5.18 10.45
N VAL A 15 8.03 5.22 11.25
CA VAL A 15 6.79 5.98 10.95
C VAL A 15 7.07 7.49 10.91
N LYS A 16 7.81 8.02 11.88
CA LYS A 16 8.14 9.46 11.93
C LYS A 16 8.98 9.88 10.72
N ILE A 17 9.99 9.11 10.38
CA ILE A 17 10.87 9.40 9.25
C ILE A 17 10.11 9.22 7.92
N GLU A 18 9.26 8.20 7.81
CA GLU A 18 8.44 7.97 6.61
C GLU A 18 7.49 9.15 6.36
N ASN A 19 6.91 9.73 7.41
CA ASN A 19 6.07 10.91 7.29
C ASN A 19 6.83 12.14 6.76
N HIS A 20 8.11 12.34 7.15
CA HIS A 20 8.95 13.41 6.62
C HIS A 20 9.31 13.24 5.15
N LEU A 21 9.39 12.00 4.67
CA LEU A 21 9.70 11.70 3.27
C LEU A 21 8.48 11.81 2.35
N ARG A 22 7.26 11.85 2.91
CA ARG A 22 6.02 11.92 2.13
C ARG A 22 5.85 13.30 1.49
N PRO A 23 5.54 13.38 0.17
CA PRO A 23 5.14 14.63 -0.45
C PRO A 23 3.85 15.15 0.19
N GLN A 24 3.78 16.47 0.36
CA GLN A 24 2.64 17.13 0.97
C GLN A 24 1.66 17.69 -0.08
N LEU A 25 2.12 17.95 -1.28
CA LEU A 25 1.35 18.54 -2.37
C LEU A 25 1.38 17.63 -3.61
N LEU A 26 0.35 17.74 -4.43
CA LEU A 26 0.20 16.91 -5.64
C LEU A 26 1.33 17.17 -6.66
N LYS A 27 1.83 18.42 -6.74
CA LYS A 27 2.96 18.78 -7.61
C LYS A 27 4.25 18.03 -7.26
N ASP A 28 4.44 17.69 -5.97
CA ASP A 28 5.64 17.03 -5.45
C ASP A 28 5.50 15.48 -5.49
N TYR A 29 4.33 14.98 -5.84
CA TYR A 29 4.06 13.56 -5.93
C TYR A 29 4.60 13.01 -7.25
N ILE A 30 5.50 12.03 -7.18
CA ILE A 30 6.17 11.41 -8.32
C ILE A 30 5.42 10.16 -8.75
N GLY A 31 5.34 9.92 -10.05
CA GLY A 31 4.64 8.76 -10.63
C GLY A 31 3.13 8.89 -10.65
N GLN A 32 2.42 7.81 -10.98
CA GLN A 32 0.96 7.70 -11.03
C GLN A 32 0.30 8.83 -11.86
N GLN A 33 0.88 9.15 -13.01
CA GLN A 33 0.56 10.37 -13.79
C GLN A 33 -0.94 10.54 -14.05
N LYS A 34 -1.63 9.47 -14.47
CA LYS A 34 -3.08 9.50 -14.74
C LYS A 34 -3.90 9.83 -13.48
N VAL A 35 -3.50 9.27 -12.33
CA VAL A 35 -4.18 9.53 -11.05
C VAL A 35 -3.98 10.99 -10.64
N LYS A 36 -2.75 11.53 -10.80
CA LYS A 36 -2.43 12.94 -10.52
C LYS A 36 -3.27 13.89 -11.36
N GLU A 37 -3.33 13.67 -12.66
CA GLU A 37 -4.11 14.49 -13.59
C GLU A 37 -5.58 14.50 -13.21
N THR A 38 -6.14 13.32 -12.95
CA THR A 38 -7.55 13.19 -12.55
C THR A 38 -7.83 13.91 -11.22
N LEU A 39 -7.00 13.68 -10.19
CA LEU A 39 -7.15 14.33 -8.89
C LEU A 39 -6.96 15.85 -8.98
N SER A 40 -6.00 16.33 -9.76
CA SER A 40 -5.77 17.76 -9.95
C SER A 40 -7.02 18.47 -10.48
N ILE A 41 -7.70 17.88 -11.47
CA ILE A 41 -8.93 18.44 -12.05
C ILE A 41 -10.05 18.45 -11.00
N TYR A 42 -10.25 17.34 -10.28
CA TYR A 42 -11.37 17.22 -9.35
C TYR A 42 -11.20 18.08 -8.10
N ILE A 43 -9.96 18.16 -7.56
CA ILE A 43 -9.63 19.04 -6.44
C ILE A 43 -9.85 20.50 -6.83
N GLU A 44 -9.35 20.92 -7.99
CA GLU A 44 -9.54 22.31 -8.46
C GLU A 44 -11.01 22.64 -8.69
N ALA A 45 -11.78 21.72 -9.28
CA ALA A 45 -13.21 21.91 -9.49
C ALA A 45 -13.99 21.98 -8.16
N ALA A 46 -13.66 21.15 -7.18
CA ALA A 46 -14.27 21.19 -5.85
C ALA A 46 -13.97 22.50 -5.12
N ARG A 47 -12.71 22.98 -5.19
CA ARG A 47 -12.29 24.26 -4.61
C ARG A 47 -13.01 25.46 -5.24
N GLN A 48 -13.20 25.47 -6.57
CA GLN A 48 -13.91 26.54 -7.26
C GLN A 48 -15.40 26.60 -6.89
N ARG A 49 -16.01 25.46 -6.54
CA ARG A 49 -17.39 25.38 -6.08
C ARG A 49 -17.56 25.52 -4.56
N GLU A 50 -16.44 25.62 -3.82
CA GLU A 50 -16.43 25.60 -2.35
C GLU A 50 -17.13 24.39 -1.74
N GLU A 51 -16.96 23.21 -2.38
CA GLU A 51 -17.56 21.94 -1.99
C GLU A 51 -16.49 20.93 -1.57
N PRO A 52 -16.81 19.95 -0.71
CA PRO A 52 -15.94 18.81 -0.48
C PRO A 52 -15.69 18.04 -1.78
N LEU A 53 -14.54 17.38 -1.86
CA LEU A 53 -14.25 16.45 -2.96
C LEU A 53 -15.18 15.24 -2.87
N ASP A 54 -15.59 14.69 -4.00
CA ASP A 54 -16.27 13.40 -4.05
C ASP A 54 -15.47 12.32 -3.31
N HIS A 55 -16.17 11.29 -2.79
CA HIS A 55 -15.50 10.17 -2.13
C HIS A 55 -14.56 9.43 -3.08
N VAL A 56 -13.36 9.10 -2.59
CA VAL A 56 -12.25 8.55 -3.39
C VAL A 56 -11.88 7.15 -2.89
N LEU A 57 -11.74 6.19 -3.81
CA LEU A 57 -11.22 4.86 -3.53
C LEU A 57 -9.88 4.65 -4.23
N PHE A 58 -8.83 4.42 -3.45
CA PHE A 58 -7.54 3.97 -3.95
C PHE A 58 -7.36 2.47 -3.75
N TYR A 59 -6.99 1.75 -4.81
CA TYR A 59 -6.72 0.33 -4.69
C TYR A 59 -5.45 -0.09 -5.42
N GLY A 60 -4.85 -1.18 -4.98
CA GLY A 60 -3.61 -1.73 -5.54
C GLY A 60 -2.68 -2.28 -4.47
N PRO A 61 -1.54 -2.87 -4.86
CA PRO A 61 -0.57 -3.46 -3.94
C PRO A 61 -0.16 -2.54 -2.79
N PRO A 62 0.36 -3.10 -1.68
CA PRO A 62 0.82 -2.28 -0.56
C PRO A 62 2.06 -1.45 -0.94
N GLY A 63 2.26 -0.31 -0.25
CA GLY A 63 3.46 0.52 -0.41
C GLY A 63 3.48 1.46 -1.61
N LEU A 64 2.38 1.62 -2.35
CA LEU A 64 2.26 2.47 -3.55
C LEU A 64 1.84 3.92 -3.27
N GLY A 65 1.58 4.30 -2.02
CA GLY A 65 1.29 5.69 -1.66
C GLY A 65 -0.20 6.03 -1.49
N LYS A 66 -1.10 5.06 -1.27
CA LYS A 66 -2.53 5.30 -1.01
C LYS A 66 -2.77 6.31 0.12
N THR A 67 -2.15 6.09 1.27
CA THR A 67 -2.22 7.01 2.43
C THR A 67 -1.60 8.38 2.14
N THR A 68 -0.53 8.42 1.34
CA THR A 68 0.11 9.67 0.93
C THR A 68 -0.82 10.51 0.06
N LEU A 69 -1.50 9.90 -0.91
CA LEU A 69 -2.49 10.59 -1.74
C LEU A 69 -3.67 11.13 -0.93
N ALA A 70 -4.15 10.37 0.07
CA ALA A 70 -5.18 10.86 0.98
C ALA A 70 -4.73 12.12 1.76
N GLY A 71 -3.49 12.11 2.26
CA GLY A 71 -2.90 13.29 2.90
C GLY A 71 -2.75 14.49 1.96
N ILE A 72 -2.33 14.24 0.72
CA ILE A 72 -2.25 15.28 -0.31
C ILE A 72 -3.63 15.88 -0.60
N ILE A 73 -4.67 15.06 -0.74
CA ILE A 73 -6.04 15.56 -0.94
C ILE A 73 -6.43 16.52 0.19
N ALA A 74 -6.22 16.13 1.45
CA ALA A 74 -6.53 16.98 2.59
C ALA A 74 -5.75 18.29 2.57
N ASN A 75 -4.45 18.24 2.27
CA ASN A 75 -3.60 19.42 2.17
C ASN A 75 -4.02 20.36 1.03
N GLU A 76 -4.30 19.82 -0.16
CA GLU A 76 -4.74 20.61 -1.31
C GLU A 76 -6.13 21.24 -1.08
N MET A 77 -7.02 20.54 -0.38
CA MET A 77 -8.32 21.08 0.02
C MET A 77 -8.25 22.02 1.24
N GLY A 78 -7.11 22.10 1.94
CA GLY A 78 -6.92 22.95 3.12
C GLY A 78 -7.70 22.47 4.36
N VAL A 79 -7.95 21.17 4.48
CA VAL A 79 -8.76 20.55 5.54
C VAL A 79 -7.97 19.55 6.36
N LYS A 80 -8.54 19.08 7.47
CA LYS A 80 -7.91 18.07 8.32
C LYS A 80 -8.19 16.67 7.79
N MET A 81 -7.23 15.76 8.00
CA MET A 81 -7.41 14.34 7.74
C MET A 81 -7.50 13.57 9.04
N LYS A 82 -8.59 12.81 9.23
CA LYS A 82 -8.69 11.76 10.25
C LYS A 82 -8.33 10.42 9.62
N VAL A 83 -7.51 9.65 10.31
CA VAL A 83 -7.01 8.35 9.84
C VAL A 83 -7.53 7.24 10.72
N THR A 84 -8.08 6.22 10.12
CA THR A 84 -8.47 4.96 10.76
C THR A 84 -8.23 3.78 9.80
N SER A 85 -8.56 2.58 10.23
CA SER A 85 -8.45 1.38 9.39
C SER A 85 -9.69 0.49 9.55
N GLY A 86 -10.01 -0.31 8.55
CA GLY A 86 -11.12 -1.26 8.62
C GLY A 86 -11.06 -2.17 9.85
N PRO A 87 -9.91 -2.81 10.14
CA PRO A 87 -9.76 -3.65 11.34
C PRO A 87 -9.93 -2.91 12.68
N ALA A 88 -9.71 -1.60 12.73
CA ALA A 88 -9.86 -0.81 13.94
C ALA A 88 -11.31 -0.40 14.24
N ILE A 89 -12.23 -0.65 13.32
CA ILE A 89 -13.65 -0.30 13.46
C ILE A 89 -14.46 -1.59 13.55
N GLU A 90 -14.74 -2.00 14.77
CA GLU A 90 -15.48 -3.25 15.01
C GLU A 90 -16.99 -3.05 15.12
N LYS A 91 -17.44 -1.88 15.56
CA LYS A 91 -18.84 -1.60 15.90
C LYS A 91 -19.39 -0.38 15.17
N PRO A 92 -20.69 -0.39 14.81
CA PRO A 92 -21.37 0.75 14.20
C PRO A 92 -21.24 2.07 14.99
N GLY A 93 -21.23 2.00 16.33
CA GLY A 93 -21.07 3.17 17.18
C GLY A 93 -19.70 3.84 17.07
N GLU A 94 -18.65 3.09 16.74
CA GLU A 94 -17.29 3.62 16.60
C GLU A 94 -17.17 4.48 15.34
N ILE A 95 -17.68 3.98 14.21
CA ILE A 95 -17.69 4.79 12.97
C ILE A 95 -18.64 5.99 13.10
N ALA A 96 -19.79 5.84 13.75
CA ALA A 96 -20.70 6.94 14.03
C ALA A 96 -20.02 8.04 14.86
N ALA A 97 -19.26 7.68 15.89
CA ALA A 97 -18.49 8.62 16.70
C ALA A 97 -17.39 9.33 15.89
N ILE A 98 -16.68 8.60 15.01
CA ILE A 98 -15.67 9.19 14.13
C ILE A 98 -16.32 10.23 13.20
N LEU A 99 -17.42 9.86 12.55
CA LEU A 99 -18.15 10.72 11.60
C LEU A 99 -18.70 11.98 12.28
N ASN A 100 -19.31 11.84 13.46
CA ASN A 100 -19.85 12.97 14.22
C ASN A 100 -18.78 13.96 14.72
N ASN A 101 -17.52 13.52 14.78
CA ASN A 101 -16.38 14.36 15.19
C ASN A 101 -15.61 14.96 13.99
N LEU A 102 -16.11 14.87 12.77
CA LEU A 102 -15.57 15.58 11.60
C LEU A 102 -16.04 17.04 11.61
N SER A 103 -15.25 17.89 10.98
CA SER A 103 -15.62 19.26 10.62
C SER A 103 -16.00 19.33 9.15
N GLU A 104 -16.65 20.42 8.74
CA GLU A 104 -17.03 20.66 7.35
C GLU A 104 -15.81 20.55 6.43
N GLY A 105 -15.92 19.73 5.39
CA GLY A 105 -14.87 19.50 4.40
C GLY A 105 -13.78 18.51 4.81
N ASP A 106 -13.73 18.04 6.06
CA ASP A 106 -12.69 17.13 6.53
C ASP A 106 -12.58 15.85 5.67
N VAL A 107 -11.37 15.30 5.61
CA VAL A 107 -11.09 14.00 4.97
C VAL A 107 -11.07 12.91 6.03
N LEU A 108 -11.91 11.89 5.86
CA LEU A 108 -11.82 10.63 6.61
C LEU A 108 -11.08 9.60 5.75
N PHE A 109 -9.90 9.17 6.18
CA PHE A 109 -9.15 8.11 5.53
C PHE A 109 -9.34 6.77 6.26
N ILE A 110 -9.82 5.75 5.54
CA ILE A 110 -9.97 4.38 6.05
C ILE A 110 -9.05 3.45 5.25
N ASP A 111 -7.97 3.01 5.89
CA ASP A 111 -7.09 1.99 5.30
C ASP A 111 -7.70 0.60 5.44
N GLU A 112 -7.37 -0.31 4.50
CA GLU A 112 -7.93 -1.67 4.45
C GLU A 112 -9.47 -1.69 4.58
N ILE A 113 -10.14 -0.77 3.87
CA ILE A 113 -11.59 -0.56 3.97
C ILE A 113 -12.41 -1.82 3.65
N HIS A 114 -11.87 -2.76 2.86
CA HIS A 114 -12.48 -4.06 2.58
C HIS A 114 -12.63 -4.98 3.82
N ARG A 115 -11.98 -4.62 4.93
CA ARG A 115 -12.05 -5.36 6.19
C ARG A 115 -13.12 -4.84 7.16
N LEU A 116 -13.88 -3.83 6.75
CA LEU A 116 -15.06 -3.41 7.50
C LEU A 116 -16.09 -4.54 7.54
N ASN A 117 -16.71 -4.72 8.71
CA ASN A 117 -17.84 -5.62 8.79
C ASN A 117 -19.11 -4.96 8.22
N ARG A 118 -20.07 -5.79 7.82
CA ARG A 118 -21.31 -5.35 7.16
C ARG A 118 -22.10 -4.32 7.95
N GLN A 119 -22.14 -4.44 9.27
CA GLN A 119 -22.90 -3.52 10.11
C GLN A 119 -22.29 -2.11 10.11
N VAL A 120 -20.96 -2.01 10.03
CA VAL A 120 -20.24 -0.74 9.90
C VAL A 120 -20.43 -0.15 8.50
N GLU A 121 -20.40 -0.99 7.44
CA GLU A 121 -20.69 -0.52 6.08
C GLU A 121 -22.11 0.08 5.97
N GLU A 122 -23.11 -0.53 6.61
CA GLU A 122 -24.50 -0.06 6.61
C GLU A 122 -24.66 1.34 7.23
N VAL A 123 -23.78 1.74 8.15
CA VAL A 123 -23.71 3.11 8.68
C VAL A 123 -23.06 4.08 7.69
N LEU A 124 -22.06 3.59 6.92
CA LEU A 124 -21.37 4.43 5.95
C LEU A 124 -22.26 4.79 4.75
N TYR A 125 -23.20 3.95 4.35
CA TYR A 125 -24.02 4.21 3.17
C TYR A 125 -24.77 5.53 3.25
N PRO A 126 -25.64 5.79 4.25
CA PRO A 126 -26.32 7.08 4.36
C PRO A 126 -25.33 8.22 4.71
N ALA A 127 -24.24 7.93 5.40
CA ALA A 127 -23.23 8.94 5.70
C ALA A 127 -22.55 9.46 4.43
N MET A 128 -22.31 8.60 3.43
CA MET A 128 -21.70 8.98 2.16
C MET A 128 -22.68 9.64 1.19
N GLU A 129 -23.94 9.20 1.17
CA GLU A 129 -24.95 9.72 0.22
C GLU A 129 -25.63 10.99 0.73
N ASP A 130 -26.11 10.95 1.97
CA ASP A 130 -26.97 11.97 2.55
C ASP A 130 -26.29 12.84 3.61
N PHE A 131 -25.03 12.55 3.95
CA PHE A 131 -24.33 13.15 5.10
C PHE A 131 -25.15 13.06 6.39
N ALA A 132 -25.69 11.88 6.65
CA ALA A 132 -26.49 11.61 7.84
C ALA A 132 -26.30 10.16 8.30
N ILE A 133 -26.52 9.91 9.59
CA ILE A 133 -26.53 8.56 10.16
C ILE A 133 -27.81 8.32 10.94
N ASP A 134 -28.32 7.08 10.89
CA ASP A 134 -29.47 6.67 11.67
C ASP A 134 -29.01 5.91 12.91
N ILE A 135 -29.33 6.44 14.09
CA ILE A 135 -28.99 5.84 15.38
C ILE A 135 -30.25 5.29 16.02
N VAL A 136 -30.24 4.00 16.38
CA VAL A 136 -31.32 3.37 17.13
C VAL A 136 -31.11 3.58 18.62
N ILE A 137 -32.04 4.31 19.28
CA ILE A 137 -32.04 4.54 20.72
C ILE A 137 -33.17 3.74 21.36
N GLY A 138 -32.85 3.05 22.47
CA GLY A 138 -33.81 2.20 23.18
C GLY A 138 -33.68 0.73 22.79
N LYS A 139 -34.53 -0.12 23.41
CA LYS A 139 -34.56 -1.58 23.19
C LYS A 139 -35.99 -2.06 22.99
N GLY A 140 -36.17 -3.10 22.19
CA GLY A 140 -37.48 -3.74 21.95
C GLY A 140 -38.50 -2.77 21.31
N ALA A 141 -39.77 -2.83 21.73
CA ALA A 141 -40.85 -2.02 21.15
C ALA A 141 -40.73 -0.51 21.42
N ALA A 142 -39.84 -0.07 22.31
CA ALA A 142 -39.53 1.33 22.59
C ALA A 142 -38.34 1.86 21.77
N ALA A 143 -37.74 1.06 20.91
CA ALA A 143 -36.65 1.50 20.06
C ALA A 143 -37.13 2.57 19.07
N ARG A 144 -36.39 3.67 18.95
CA ARG A 144 -36.64 4.77 17.99
C ARG A 144 -35.38 5.02 17.19
N SER A 145 -35.52 5.20 15.89
CA SER A 145 -34.45 5.69 15.02
C SER A 145 -34.41 7.22 15.09
N ILE A 146 -33.24 7.76 15.33
CA ILE A 146 -32.97 9.19 15.26
C ILE A 146 -31.95 9.40 14.15
N ARG A 147 -32.30 10.26 13.18
CA ARG A 147 -31.37 10.68 12.12
C ARG A 147 -30.56 11.88 12.63
N LEU A 148 -29.24 11.74 12.53
CA LEU A 148 -28.28 12.80 12.85
C LEU A 148 -27.61 13.27 11.58
N ASP A 149 -27.70 14.57 11.31
CA ASP A 149 -26.98 15.19 10.21
C ASP A 149 -25.48 15.28 10.53
N LEU A 150 -24.67 15.03 9.53
CA LEU A 150 -23.20 15.10 9.59
C LEU A 150 -22.70 16.32 8.80
N PRO A 151 -21.56 16.91 9.19
CA PRO A 151 -20.88 17.84 8.29
C PRO A 151 -20.54 17.12 6.98
N LYS A 152 -20.57 17.84 5.88
CA LYS A 152 -20.12 17.28 4.59
C LYS A 152 -18.63 16.96 4.69
N PHE A 153 -18.23 15.79 4.23
CA PHE A 153 -16.86 15.28 4.33
C PHE A 153 -16.48 14.49 3.07
N THR A 154 -15.19 14.26 2.89
CA THR A 154 -14.68 13.36 1.86
C THR A 154 -14.21 12.06 2.50
N LEU A 155 -14.80 10.92 2.13
CA LEU A 155 -14.26 9.61 2.47
C LEU A 155 -13.19 9.22 1.45
N VAL A 156 -11.99 8.92 1.93
CA VAL A 156 -10.93 8.30 1.12
C VAL A 156 -10.71 6.88 1.62
N GLY A 157 -11.17 5.91 0.85
CA GLY A 157 -10.95 4.49 1.11
C GLY A 157 -9.66 3.99 0.46
N ALA A 158 -8.95 3.13 1.17
CA ALA A 158 -7.79 2.42 0.60
C ALA A 158 -7.95 0.92 0.78
N THR A 159 -7.57 0.15 -0.26
CA THR A 159 -7.63 -1.32 -0.20
C THR A 159 -6.55 -1.97 -1.07
N THR A 160 -6.07 -3.12 -0.64
CA THR A 160 -5.27 -4.04 -1.46
C THR A 160 -6.16 -4.94 -2.30
N ARG A 161 -7.43 -5.16 -1.91
CA ARG A 161 -8.39 -6.11 -2.47
C ARG A 161 -9.69 -5.45 -2.87
N ALA A 162 -9.70 -4.70 -3.98
CA ALA A 162 -10.93 -4.05 -4.47
C ALA A 162 -12.10 -5.03 -4.74
N GLY A 163 -11.79 -6.27 -5.08
CA GLY A 163 -12.79 -7.31 -5.32
C GLY A 163 -13.52 -7.82 -4.07
N LEU A 164 -13.01 -7.53 -2.87
CA LEU A 164 -13.67 -7.87 -1.60
C LEU A 164 -14.61 -6.77 -1.10
N LEU A 165 -14.58 -5.57 -1.70
CA LEU A 165 -15.54 -4.53 -1.39
C LEU A 165 -16.93 -4.95 -1.86
N THR A 166 -17.93 -4.70 -1.02
CA THR A 166 -19.32 -4.89 -1.42
C THR A 166 -19.66 -3.92 -2.55
N ALA A 167 -20.52 -4.34 -3.48
CA ALA A 167 -20.95 -3.47 -4.57
C ALA A 167 -21.60 -2.17 -4.06
N PRO A 168 -22.49 -2.21 -3.04
CA PRO A 168 -23.06 -0.99 -2.48
C PRO A 168 -22.04 0.01 -1.95
N LEU A 169 -20.99 -0.44 -1.29
CA LEU A 169 -19.93 0.46 -0.79
C LEU A 169 -19.10 1.02 -1.95
N ARG A 170 -18.72 0.17 -2.90
CA ARG A 170 -17.88 0.58 -4.03
C ARG A 170 -18.56 1.61 -4.92
N ASP A 171 -19.87 1.44 -5.18
CA ASP A 171 -20.64 2.30 -6.09
C ASP A 171 -20.87 3.71 -5.53
N ARG A 172 -20.57 3.94 -4.24
CA ARG A 172 -20.64 5.25 -3.58
C ARG A 172 -19.35 6.08 -3.70
N PHE A 173 -18.31 5.50 -4.26
CA PHE A 173 -17.10 6.25 -4.57
C PHE A 173 -17.20 6.90 -5.96
N GLY A 174 -17.23 8.23 -6.00
CA GLY A 174 -17.25 8.99 -7.26
C GLY A 174 -15.92 8.90 -8.02
N VAL A 175 -14.81 8.69 -7.30
CA VAL A 175 -13.46 8.57 -7.87
C VAL A 175 -12.85 7.24 -7.47
N VAL A 176 -12.61 6.35 -8.43
CA VAL A 176 -11.98 5.05 -8.21
C VAL A 176 -10.67 4.99 -8.99
N SER A 177 -9.53 4.88 -8.29
CA SER A 177 -8.22 4.92 -8.89
C SER A 177 -7.35 3.73 -8.50
N ARG A 178 -6.86 3.02 -9.52
CA ARG A 178 -5.87 1.95 -9.33
C ARG A 178 -4.48 2.56 -9.28
N LEU A 179 -3.71 2.21 -8.24
CA LEU A 179 -2.29 2.52 -8.18
C LEU A 179 -1.47 1.35 -8.74
N GLU A 180 -0.49 1.70 -9.55
CA GLU A 180 0.38 0.75 -10.23
C GLU A 180 1.79 0.78 -9.64
N PHE A 181 2.56 -0.27 -9.91
CA PHE A 181 3.97 -0.28 -9.56
C PHE A 181 4.71 0.83 -10.31
N TYR A 182 5.61 1.49 -9.61
CA TYR A 182 6.42 2.57 -10.15
C TYR A 182 7.47 2.07 -11.13
N SER A 183 7.83 2.89 -12.09
CA SER A 183 8.99 2.66 -12.94
C SER A 183 10.29 2.82 -12.16
N THR A 184 11.38 2.25 -12.65
CA THR A 184 12.71 2.47 -12.06
C THR A 184 13.06 3.94 -12.04
N GLN A 185 12.72 4.69 -13.10
CA GLN A 185 12.98 6.13 -13.21
C GLN A 185 12.23 6.95 -12.15
N ASP A 186 10.95 6.64 -11.91
CA ASP A 186 10.17 7.30 -10.84
C ASP A 186 10.79 7.01 -9.48
N LEU A 187 11.18 5.75 -9.22
CA LEU A 187 11.81 5.37 -7.96
C LEU A 187 13.19 6.01 -7.76
N MET A 188 13.99 6.16 -8.81
CA MET A 188 15.26 6.91 -8.74
C MET A 188 15.00 8.35 -8.32
N THR A 189 13.97 9.00 -8.88
CA THR A 189 13.59 10.36 -8.53
C THR A 189 13.13 10.44 -7.07
N ILE A 190 12.35 9.47 -6.59
CA ILE A 190 11.93 9.37 -5.18
C ILE A 190 13.13 9.17 -4.26
N ILE A 191 14.05 8.26 -4.62
CA ILE A 191 15.26 7.97 -3.83
C ILE A 191 16.13 9.21 -3.70
N ARG A 192 16.39 9.95 -4.79
CA ARG A 192 17.18 11.18 -4.76
C ARG A 192 16.56 12.24 -3.85
N ARG A 193 15.26 12.50 -4.01
CA ARG A 193 14.54 13.42 -3.13
C ARG A 193 14.61 12.97 -1.66
N SER A 194 14.43 11.69 -1.40
CA SER A 194 14.52 11.14 -0.05
C SER A 194 15.94 11.24 0.51
N ALA A 195 16.97 11.03 -0.32
CA ALA A 195 18.37 11.19 0.07
C ALA A 195 18.69 12.65 0.44
N GLU A 196 18.18 13.63 -0.32
CA GLU A 196 18.29 15.05 0.01
C GLU A 196 17.67 15.37 1.37
N VAL A 197 16.43 14.91 1.63
CA VAL A 197 15.74 15.10 2.91
C VAL A 197 16.48 14.43 4.08
N LEU A 198 17.10 13.29 3.84
CA LEU A 198 17.90 12.56 4.83
C LEU A 198 19.35 13.02 4.93
N HIS A 199 19.76 14.03 4.14
CA HIS A 199 21.13 14.54 4.03
C HIS A 199 22.17 13.44 3.70
N VAL A 200 21.81 12.52 2.80
CA VAL A 200 22.64 11.41 2.33
C VAL A 200 23.15 11.71 0.93
N LYS A 201 24.44 11.52 0.73
CA LYS A 201 25.04 11.60 -0.61
C LYS A 201 24.85 10.27 -1.33
N ILE A 202 24.30 10.33 -2.53
CA ILE A 202 24.08 9.16 -3.39
C ILE A 202 24.44 9.51 -4.83
N ASP A 203 25.15 8.61 -5.51
CA ASP A 203 25.42 8.79 -6.94
C ASP A 203 24.29 8.20 -7.80
N GLU A 204 24.35 8.51 -9.10
CA GLU A 204 23.32 8.11 -10.08
C GLU A 204 23.16 6.57 -10.13
N ARG A 205 24.30 5.84 -10.15
CA ARG A 205 24.30 4.38 -10.25
C ARG A 205 23.83 3.71 -8.97
N GLY A 206 24.16 4.29 -7.80
CA GLY A 206 23.64 3.83 -6.52
C GLY A 206 22.12 4.02 -6.40
N ALA A 207 21.62 5.17 -6.87
CA ALA A 207 20.18 5.44 -6.90
C ALA A 207 19.44 4.48 -7.85
N GLU A 208 20.00 4.19 -9.03
CA GLU A 208 19.45 3.24 -9.99
C GLU A 208 19.38 1.82 -9.41
N GLU A 209 20.45 1.36 -8.76
CA GLU A 209 20.49 0.03 -8.19
C GLU A 209 19.49 -0.15 -7.07
N LEU A 210 19.36 0.84 -6.17
CA LEU A 210 18.33 0.86 -5.14
C LEU A 210 16.92 0.85 -5.75
N ALA A 211 16.67 1.68 -6.79
CA ALA A 211 15.40 1.74 -7.46
C ALA A 211 15.02 0.40 -8.09
N ARG A 212 15.96 -0.25 -8.77
CA ARG A 212 15.78 -1.53 -9.44
C ARG A 212 15.39 -2.64 -8.45
N ARG A 213 16.02 -2.68 -7.25
CA ARG A 213 15.73 -3.68 -6.22
C ARG A 213 14.57 -3.30 -5.31
N SER A 214 13.91 -2.15 -5.52
CA SER A 214 12.80 -1.66 -4.68
C SER A 214 11.42 -2.22 -5.03
N ARG A 215 11.34 -3.25 -5.88
CA ARG A 215 10.10 -3.96 -6.22
C ARG A 215 8.98 -3.06 -6.75
N GLY A 216 9.31 -1.93 -7.36
CA GLY A 216 8.33 -0.99 -7.89
C GLY A 216 7.55 -0.23 -6.82
N THR A 217 8.00 -0.17 -5.56
CA THR A 217 7.27 0.46 -4.46
C THR A 217 8.09 1.54 -3.75
N PRO A 218 7.56 2.77 -3.60
CA PRO A 218 8.23 3.86 -2.87
C PRO A 218 8.57 3.52 -1.42
N ARG A 219 7.70 2.77 -0.74
CA ARG A 219 7.93 2.33 0.65
C ARG A 219 9.23 1.52 0.77
N LEU A 220 9.42 0.53 -0.12
CA LEU A 220 10.62 -0.29 -0.09
C LEU A 220 11.85 0.51 -0.54
N ALA A 221 11.71 1.39 -1.55
CA ALA A 221 12.79 2.28 -1.98
C ALA A 221 13.34 3.12 -0.82
N ASN A 222 12.47 3.78 -0.07
CA ASN A 222 12.87 4.57 1.09
C ASN A 222 13.48 3.73 2.21
N ARG A 223 12.97 2.52 2.39
CA ARG A 223 13.49 1.59 3.41
C ARG A 223 14.88 1.08 3.05
N LEU A 224 15.10 0.68 1.79
CA LEU A 224 16.42 0.29 1.32
C LEU A 224 17.40 1.46 1.40
N LEU A 225 16.99 2.67 1.01
CA LEU A 225 17.83 3.87 1.13
C LEU A 225 18.31 4.08 2.55
N LYS A 226 17.43 3.96 3.56
CA LYS A 226 17.82 4.09 4.97
C LYS A 226 18.85 3.04 5.39
N ARG A 227 18.65 1.77 5.03
CA ARG A 227 19.55 0.68 5.40
C ARG A 227 20.91 0.79 4.71
N VAL A 228 20.90 1.16 3.43
CA VAL A 228 22.14 1.39 2.67
C VAL A 228 22.87 2.64 3.18
N ARG A 229 22.15 3.69 3.60
CA ARG A 229 22.74 4.83 4.31
C ARG A 229 23.48 4.39 5.57
N ASP A 230 22.81 3.60 6.42
CA ASP A 230 23.41 3.13 7.69
C ASP A 230 24.68 2.32 7.42
N TYR A 231 24.67 1.46 6.40
CA TYR A 231 25.84 0.71 5.94
C TYR A 231 26.96 1.65 5.41
N ALA A 232 26.61 2.60 4.56
CA ALA A 232 27.56 3.57 4.01
C ALA A 232 28.27 4.39 5.10
N GLN A 233 27.53 4.79 6.13
CA GLN A 233 28.08 5.56 7.26
C GLN A 233 29.02 4.76 8.15
N VAL A 234 28.78 3.45 8.32
CA VAL A 234 29.57 2.62 9.24
C VAL A 234 30.76 1.95 8.53
N CYS A 235 30.56 1.51 7.29
CA CYS A 235 31.52 0.69 6.56
C CYS A 235 32.32 1.47 5.50
N HIS A 236 31.85 2.69 5.14
CA HIS A 236 32.46 3.52 4.10
C HIS A 236 32.50 5.01 4.52
N ASP A 237 32.62 5.90 3.55
CA ASP A 237 32.73 7.36 3.74
C ASP A 237 31.37 8.11 3.81
N GLY A 238 30.25 7.37 3.88
CA GLY A 238 28.90 7.91 3.94
C GLY A 238 28.30 8.27 2.58
N VAL A 239 28.98 7.93 1.47
CA VAL A 239 28.46 8.11 0.11
C VAL A 239 27.93 6.79 -0.44
N ILE A 240 26.70 6.79 -0.93
CA ILE A 240 26.08 5.62 -1.56
C ILE A 240 26.48 5.58 -3.04
N THR A 241 27.49 4.80 -3.36
CA THR A 241 27.88 4.46 -4.73
C THR A 241 27.25 3.12 -5.14
N LEU A 242 27.38 2.75 -6.42
CA LEU A 242 26.94 1.43 -6.91
C LEU A 242 27.57 0.28 -6.10
N GLN A 243 28.87 0.39 -5.77
CA GLN A 243 29.57 -0.62 -4.98
C GLN A 243 28.95 -0.74 -3.59
N VAL A 244 28.83 0.37 -2.86
CA VAL A 244 28.23 0.43 -1.53
C VAL A 244 26.79 -0.08 -1.53
N ALA A 245 26.01 0.30 -2.55
CA ALA A 245 24.64 -0.19 -2.71
C ALA A 245 24.59 -1.72 -2.86
N ASN A 246 25.45 -2.30 -3.71
CA ASN A 246 25.50 -3.74 -3.89
C ASN A 246 25.91 -4.48 -2.61
N GLU A 247 26.98 -4.06 -1.97
CA GLU A 247 27.48 -4.68 -0.72
C GLU A 247 26.40 -4.64 0.39
N ALA A 248 25.74 -3.50 0.55
CA ALA A 248 24.67 -3.37 1.53
C ALA A 248 23.45 -4.22 1.19
N LEU A 249 23.03 -4.26 -0.08
CA LEU A 249 21.87 -5.05 -0.51
C LEU A 249 22.14 -6.56 -0.41
N ASP A 250 23.37 -6.99 -0.67
CA ASP A 250 23.78 -8.38 -0.48
C ASP A 250 23.78 -8.76 1.02
N LEU A 251 24.25 -7.86 1.91
CA LEU A 251 24.13 -8.05 3.36
C LEU A 251 22.66 -8.13 3.82
N LEU A 252 21.76 -7.41 3.14
CA LEU A 252 20.33 -7.45 3.40
C LEU A 252 19.60 -8.64 2.74
N ASP A 253 20.36 -9.49 2.04
CA ASP A 253 19.85 -10.68 1.34
C ASP A 253 18.79 -10.35 0.27
N VAL A 254 18.92 -9.15 -0.34
CA VAL A 254 18.09 -8.67 -1.45
C VAL A 254 18.85 -8.87 -2.76
N ASP A 255 18.35 -9.75 -3.62
CA ASP A 255 19.03 -10.09 -4.86
C ASP A 255 18.84 -9.05 -5.98
N LYS A 256 19.45 -9.33 -7.14
CA LYS A 256 19.40 -8.43 -8.32
C LYS A 256 18.00 -8.14 -8.88
N TYR A 257 17.01 -8.96 -8.55
CA TYR A 257 15.60 -8.74 -8.89
C TYR A 257 14.80 -8.13 -7.74
N GLY A 258 15.44 -7.82 -6.62
CA GLY A 258 14.75 -7.34 -5.42
C GLY A 258 14.02 -8.43 -4.65
N LEU A 259 14.31 -9.71 -4.92
CA LEU A 259 13.73 -10.82 -4.16
C LEU A 259 14.50 -10.97 -2.84
N ASP A 260 13.73 -11.13 -1.76
CA ASP A 260 14.27 -11.44 -0.44
C ASP A 260 14.26 -12.95 -0.16
N GLN A 261 14.72 -13.34 1.02
CA GLN A 261 14.70 -14.72 1.49
C GLN A 261 13.31 -15.37 1.43
N SER A 262 12.25 -14.59 1.75
CA SER A 262 10.88 -15.12 1.74
C SER A 262 10.38 -15.38 0.32
N ASP A 263 10.66 -14.49 -0.62
CA ASP A 263 10.34 -14.70 -2.04
C ASP A 263 11.03 -15.96 -2.59
N ARG A 264 12.34 -16.11 -2.30
CA ARG A 264 13.10 -17.29 -2.72
C ARG A 264 12.57 -18.57 -2.08
N ASN A 265 12.19 -18.52 -0.78
CA ASN A 265 11.59 -19.66 -0.09
C ASN A 265 10.24 -20.07 -0.72
N ILE A 266 9.43 -19.11 -1.17
CA ILE A 266 8.18 -19.39 -1.89
C ILE A 266 8.49 -20.15 -3.18
N LEU A 267 9.39 -19.63 -4.01
CA LEU A 267 9.77 -20.27 -5.27
C LEU A 267 10.38 -21.66 -5.05
N LEU A 268 11.33 -21.79 -4.12
CA LEU A 268 11.98 -23.07 -3.79
C LEU A 268 10.97 -24.09 -3.22
N THR A 269 10.03 -23.67 -2.38
CA THR A 269 8.98 -24.56 -1.85
C THR A 269 8.09 -25.05 -2.97
N MET A 270 7.68 -24.18 -3.90
CA MET A 270 6.89 -24.59 -5.07
C MET A 270 7.65 -25.60 -5.95
N MET A 271 8.95 -25.39 -6.18
CA MET A 271 9.76 -26.28 -6.99
C MET A 271 10.03 -27.62 -6.30
N ASN A 272 10.46 -27.59 -5.05
CA ASN A 272 10.93 -28.80 -4.34
C ASN A 272 9.78 -29.66 -3.81
N LYS A 273 8.75 -29.03 -3.23
CA LYS A 273 7.62 -29.79 -2.64
C LYS A 273 6.49 -30.07 -3.62
N PHE A 274 6.29 -29.19 -4.62
CA PHE A 274 5.17 -29.27 -5.56
C PHE A 274 5.58 -29.42 -7.02
N ARG A 275 6.84 -29.74 -7.31
CA ARG A 275 7.40 -29.94 -8.68
C ARG A 275 7.15 -28.74 -9.62
N GLY A 276 7.08 -27.54 -9.06
CA GLY A 276 6.78 -26.33 -9.82
C GLY A 276 5.29 -25.96 -9.91
N GLY A 277 4.42 -26.73 -9.34
CA GLY A 277 2.97 -26.52 -9.34
C GLY A 277 2.23 -27.38 -10.38
N PRO A 278 0.90 -27.18 -10.51
CA PRO A 278 0.07 -26.16 -9.85
C PRO A 278 -0.18 -26.43 -8.37
N VAL A 279 -0.11 -25.39 -7.53
CA VAL A 279 -0.37 -25.46 -6.08
C VAL A 279 -1.39 -24.41 -5.65
N GLY A 280 -2.35 -24.80 -4.82
CA GLY A 280 -3.35 -23.90 -4.25
C GLY A 280 -2.73 -22.93 -3.23
N LEU A 281 -3.35 -21.75 -3.05
CA LEU A 281 -2.86 -20.73 -2.13
C LEU A 281 -2.71 -21.24 -0.70
N ASP A 282 -3.77 -21.84 -0.15
CA ASP A 282 -3.78 -22.32 1.24
C ASP A 282 -2.80 -23.46 1.47
N THR A 283 -2.63 -24.35 0.47
CA THR A 283 -1.64 -25.42 0.52
C THR A 283 -0.21 -24.87 0.53
N LEU A 284 0.06 -23.83 -0.27
CA LEU A 284 1.36 -23.17 -0.31
C LEU A 284 1.62 -22.42 1.00
N ALA A 285 0.63 -21.71 1.52
CA ALA A 285 0.67 -21.00 2.79
C ALA A 285 1.00 -21.94 3.96
N ALA A 286 0.27 -23.05 4.05
CA ALA A 286 0.52 -24.09 5.07
C ALA A 286 1.93 -24.68 4.94
N ALA A 287 2.42 -24.91 3.72
CA ALA A 287 3.77 -25.46 3.49
C ALA A 287 4.90 -24.50 3.88
N LEU A 288 4.64 -23.18 3.88
CA LEU A 288 5.55 -22.11 4.25
C LEU A 288 5.42 -21.67 5.71
N GLY A 289 4.31 -22.01 6.38
CA GLY A 289 3.96 -21.49 7.70
C GLY A 289 3.60 -20.01 7.67
N GLU A 290 3.02 -19.54 6.56
CA GLU A 290 2.60 -18.15 6.34
C GLU A 290 1.08 -18.05 6.23
N ASP A 291 0.54 -16.84 6.42
CA ASP A 291 -0.86 -16.54 6.15
C ASP A 291 -1.15 -16.46 4.64
N SER A 292 -2.26 -17.04 4.20
CA SER A 292 -2.68 -17.03 2.78
C SER A 292 -2.86 -15.61 2.25
N GLY A 293 -3.42 -14.71 3.06
CA GLY A 293 -3.60 -13.30 2.70
C GLY A 293 -2.27 -12.60 2.49
N THR A 294 -1.29 -12.86 3.36
CA THR A 294 0.07 -12.32 3.23
C THR A 294 0.73 -12.78 1.94
N LEU A 295 0.62 -14.07 1.58
CA LEU A 295 1.14 -14.56 0.31
C LEU A 295 0.49 -13.85 -0.88
N GLU A 296 -0.83 -13.73 -0.88
CA GLU A 296 -1.60 -13.17 -1.99
C GLU A 296 -1.40 -11.66 -2.16
N GLU A 297 -1.24 -10.91 -1.06
CA GLU A 297 -1.20 -9.45 -1.10
C GLU A 297 0.21 -8.87 -1.17
N VAL A 298 1.18 -9.53 -0.52
CA VAL A 298 2.52 -8.97 -0.34
C VAL A 298 3.52 -9.57 -1.32
N TYR A 299 3.52 -10.89 -1.49
CA TYR A 299 4.55 -11.58 -2.28
C TYR A 299 4.12 -11.82 -3.73
N GLU A 300 2.95 -12.39 -3.92
CA GLU A 300 2.47 -12.85 -5.22
C GLU A 300 2.38 -11.74 -6.29
N PRO A 301 1.91 -10.50 -5.99
CA PRO A 301 1.79 -9.46 -7.01
C PRO A 301 3.11 -9.11 -7.69
N TYR A 302 4.21 -9.09 -6.92
CA TYR A 302 5.53 -8.81 -7.46
C TYR A 302 6.09 -10.00 -8.24
N LEU A 303 5.94 -11.20 -7.72
CA LEU A 303 6.40 -12.44 -8.38
C LEU A 303 5.67 -12.67 -9.70
N ILE A 304 4.37 -12.38 -9.77
CA ILE A 304 3.58 -12.46 -11.02
C ILE A 304 4.01 -11.38 -12.00
N LYS A 305 4.13 -10.12 -11.55
CA LYS A 305 4.53 -9.00 -12.41
C LYS A 305 5.86 -9.26 -13.11
N ASN A 306 6.82 -9.86 -12.39
CA ASN A 306 8.15 -10.15 -12.92
C ASN A 306 8.24 -11.53 -13.61
N GLY A 307 7.13 -12.24 -13.72
CA GLY A 307 7.06 -13.50 -14.44
C GLY A 307 7.71 -14.69 -13.75
N PHE A 308 7.90 -14.66 -12.43
CA PHE A 308 8.39 -15.79 -11.64
C PHE A 308 7.32 -16.84 -11.37
N ILE A 309 6.08 -16.41 -11.18
CA ILE A 309 4.90 -17.26 -11.01
C ILE A 309 3.78 -16.86 -11.97
N GLN A 310 2.94 -17.85 -12.32
CA GLN A 310 1.70 -17.64 -13.06
C GLN A 310 0.52 -18.22 -12.28
N ARG A 311 -0.63 -17.53 -12.33
CA ARG A 311 -1.91 -18.04 -11.83
C ARG A 311 -2.59 -18.84 -12.93
N THR A 312 -3.00 -20.06 -12.61
CA THR A 312 -3.81 -20.92 -13.45
C THR A 312 -5.11 -21.26 -12.74
N PRO A 313 -6.15 -21.79 -13.41
CA PRO A 313 -7.37 -22.29 -12.76
C PRO A 313 -7.11 -23.38 -11.70
N ARG A 314 -6.00 -24.10 -11.79
CA ARG A 314 -5.61 -25.16 -10.85
C ARG A 314 -4.74 -24.67 -9.69
N GLY A 315 -4.23 -23.45 -9.75
CA GLY A 315 -3.33 -22.88 -8.75
C GLY A 315 -2.15 -22.14 -9.35
N ARG A 316 -1.12 -21.93 -8.54
CA ARG A 316 0.11 -21.21 -8.89
C ARG A 316 1.15 -22.16 -9.47
N VAL A 317 1.83 -21.70 -10.52
CA VAL A 317 2.88 -22.45 -11.22
C VAL A 317 4.13 -21.58 -11.32
N VAL A 318 5.31 -22.13 -11.06
CA VAL A 318 6.59 -21.44 -11.31
C VAL A 318 6.91 -21.45 -12.79
N THR A 319 7.59 -20.39 -13.24
CA THR A 319 8.04 -20.28 -14.63
C THR A 319 9.47 -20.79 -14.80
N GLU A 320 9.90 -20.91 -16.05
CA GLU A 320 11.31 -21.21 -16.34
C GLU A 320 12.27 -20.12 -15.85
N LEU A 321 11.82 -18.85 -15.88
CA LEU A 321 12.58 -17.75 -15.31
C LEU A 321 12.87 -17.96 -13.82
N ALA A 322 11.87 -18.40 -13.05
CA ALA A 322 12.04 -18.71 -11.64
C ALA A 322 13.01 -19.88 -11.41
N ARG A 323 12.94 -20.93 -12.24
CA ARG A 323 13.85 -22.07 -12.18
C ARG A 323 15.28 -21.65 -12.46
N ALA A 324 15.50 -20.91 -13.53
CA ALA A 324 16.80 -20.38 -13.90
C ALA A 324 17.38 -19.46 -12.82
N HIS A 325 16.54 -18.62 -12.21
CA HIS A 325 16.94 -17.72 -11.14
C HIS A 325 17.37 -18.46 -9.87
N CYS A 326 16.68 -19.53 -9.50
CA CYS A 326 17.01 -20.36 -8.34
C CYS A 326 18.09 -21.41 -8.64
N GLY A 327 18.66 -21.47 -9.84
CA GLY A 327 19.67 -22.44 -10.25
C GLY A 327 19.17 -23.88 -10.33
N ILE A 328 17.86 -24.08 -10.50
CA ILE A 328 17.24 -25.39 -10.62
C ILE A 328 16.99 -25.66 -12.13
N PRO A 329 17.58 -26.73 -12.70
CA PRO A 329 17.34 -27.06 -14.10
C PRO A 329 15.85 -27.27 -14.40
N ALA A 330 15.43 -26.94 -15.62
CA ALA A 330 14.13 -27.40 -16.10
C ALA A 330 14.11 -28.94 -16.06
N ASP A 331 13.08 -29.52 -15.44
CA ASP A 331 12.91 -30.97 -15.53
C ASP A 331 12.87 -31.35 -17.00
N ALA A 332 13.78 -32.20 -17.42
CA ALA A 332 13.69 -32.85 -18.73
C ALA A 332 12.39 -33.67 -18.71
N SER A 333 11.40 -33.22 -19.49
CA SER A 333 10.07 -33.82 -19.66
C SER A 333 10.19 -35.24 -20.15
#